data_36168270e9665435815921c3eecb68ad
#
_entry.id   36168270e9665435815921c3eecb68ad
#
_cell.length_a   1.000
_cell.length_b   1.000
_cell.length_c   1.000
_cell.angle_alpha   90.00
_cell.angle_beta   90.00
_cell.angle_gamma   90.00
#
_symmetry.space_group_name_H-M   'P 1'
#
loop_
_entity.id
_entity.type
_entity.pdbx_description
1 polymer ?
#
loop_
_entity_poly.entity_id
_entity_poly.type
_entity_poly.pdbx_seq_one_letter_code
_entity_poly.pdbx_strand_id
1 'polypeptide(L)'
;EPLLAALYSPKNIYPSIINGVLSEKRSLDGQVAVSNRLYSNQSVYVYDKKGTFIFTSEEDTDSPPGMSEVNKLKLVSYKGKRGFLLQVPIYGKDKKTIVGYAQVFHDLEFYYALKERLIFLLIFLEVGMTVLVIAVTVVVLTSILRPMRQLHETMGIIIDSPSDLELRSKIESHDEIGALALNFNCMMDKIQENNQMQMRFLSDVSHELRTPIAVIKGHMDLLQRWGKNDPEILEESLEAASHEANRMTIMINDMLDSIRVKGSFDNHRNDTCDLNSSIRTVIGNFRVLHDDYQFYLNDSEGSDRPAQIYSQHFEQVITILIDNAVKYSPVNKKIQITIKALEDEMLVQVQDNGEGISKEDIEHIFERFYRSDKARNRTTTQSGVGIGLSILYQIVEAYRCHIDVSSELGVGTRFDLYIPFAESETTTPQIEG
;
A
#
# COMPACT_ATOMS: atom_id res chain seq x y z
N GLU A 1 -37.84 44.28 10.68
CA GLU A 1 -38.80 45.38 10.86
C GLU A 1 -39.88 45.48 9.76
N PRO A 2 -39.62 45.42 8.43
CA PRO A 2 -40.64 45.51 7.40
C PRO A 2 -41.70 44.40 7.45
N LEU A 3 -41.31 43.18 7.80
CA LEU A 3 -42.19 42.01 7.91
C LEU A 3 -43.13 42.13 9.12
N LEU A 4 -42.64 42.66 10.24
CA LEU A 4 -43.45 42.95 11.43
C LEU A 4 -44.45 44.09 11.16
N ALA A 5 -44.04 45.13 10.44
CA ALA A 5 -44.93 46.21 10.03
C ALA A 5 -46.05 45.72 9.09
N ALA A 6 -45.78 44.71 8.24
CA ALA A 6 -46.80 44.12 7.38
C ALA A 6 -47.77 43.21 8.14
N LEU A 7 -47.34 42.48 9.14
CA LEU A 7 -48.17 41.62 10.01
C LEU A 7 -49.09 42.47 10.90
N TYR A 8 -48.61 43.62 11.34
CA TYR A 8 -49.38 44.58 12.18
C TYR A 8 -50.02 45.72 11.36
N SER A 9 -50.23 45.49 10.09
CA SER A 9 -50.94 46.42 9.21
C SER A 9 -52.35 46.71 9.74
N PRO A 10 -52.84 47.98 9.65
CA PRO A 10 -54.18 48.33 10.08
C PRO A 10 -55.29 47.44 9.55
N LYS A 11 -55.09 46.83 8.35
CA LYS A 11 -56.04 45.90 7.76
C LYS A 11 -56.20 44.58 8.52
N ASN A 12 -55.16 44.11 9.24
CA ASN A 12 -55.19 42.84 9.96
C ASN A 12 -55.66 42.97 11.42
N ILE A 13 -55.49 44.15 12.02
CA ILE A 13 -55.87 44.44 13.42
C ILE A 13 -57.28 45.00 13.53
N TYR A 14 -57.76 45.62 12.46
CA TYR A 14 -58.98 46.43 12.44
C TYR A 14 -60.26 45.68 12.82
N PRO A 15 -60.60 44.51 12.35
CA PRO A 15 -61.92 43.91 12.57
C PRO A 15 -62.20 43.45 14.00
N SER A 16 -61.15 42.91 14.70
CA SER A 16 -61.36 42.26 15.99
C SER A 16 -61.42 43.23 17.16
N ILE A 17 -60.63 44.31 17.13
CA ILE A 17 -60.52 45.28 18.23
C ILE A 17 -61.70 46.28 18.18
N ILE A 18 -62.03 46.80 17.02
CA ILE A 18 -63.09 47.81 16.85
C ILE A 18 -64.49 47.24 17.08
N ASN A 19 -64.75 46.04 16.61
CA ASN A 19 -66.04 45.37 16.86
C ASN A 19 -66.22 45.04 18.36
N GLY A 20 -65.15 44.80 19.11
CA GLY A 20 -65.20 44.59 20.54
C GLY A 20 -65.52 45.85 21.34
N VAL A 21 -64.89 46.99 20.97
CA VAL A 21 -65.08 48.27 21.64
C VAL A 21 -66.43 48.94 21.34
N LEU A 22 -66.99 48.72 20.16
CA LEU A 22 -68.29 49.33 19.74
C LEU A 22 -69.54 48.51 20.12
N SER A 23 -69.44 47.27 20.52
CA SER A 23 -70.62 46.41 20.74
C SER A 23 -71.17 46.53 22.18
N GLU A 24 -70.45 47.07 23.14
CA GLU A 24 -70.92 47.15 24.55
C GLU A 24 -71.00 48.57 25.11
N LYS A 25 -72.23 48.95 25.46
CA LYS A 25 -72.59 50.18 26.13
C LYS A 25 -72.12 50.20 27.60
N ARG A 26 -71.53 51.37 27.97
CA ARG A 26 -71.56 52.05 29.34
C ARG A 26 -71.83 51.10 30.52
N SER A 27 -70.95 50.22 30.87
CA SER A 27 -70.89 49.62 32.20
C SER A 27 -69.46 49.16 32.52
N LEU A 28 -69.13 49.00 33.83
CA LEU A 28 -67.89 48.40 34.35
C LEU A 28 -67.58 47.04 33.65
N ASP A 29 -68.60 46.35 33.17
CA ASP A 29 -68.43 45.12 32.38
C ASP A 29 -67.77 45.33 31.06
N GLY A 30 -67.84 46.47 30.41
CA GLY A 30 -67.16 46.79 29.17
C GLY A 30 -65.63 46.79 29.26
N GLN A 31 -65.10 47.15 30.41
CA GLN A 31 -63.66 47.07 30.66
C GLN A 31 -63.13 45.68 30.68
N VAL A 32 -63.81 44.76 31.34
CA VAL A 32 -63.48 43.36 31.41
C VAL A 32 -63.61 42.64 30.03
N ALA A 33 -64.66 43.03 29.28
CA ALA A 33 -64.89 42.47 27.94
C ALA A 33 -63.79 42.87 26.92
N VAL A 34 -63.31 44.08 26.99
CA VAL A 34 -62.22 44.55 26.11
C VAL A 34 -60.89 43.89 26.53
N SER A 35 -60.63 43.78 27.81
CA SER A 35 -59.42 43.16 28.33
C SER A 35 -59.32 41.69 27.92
N ASN A 36 -60.44 40.94 27.96
CA ASN A 36 -60.47 39.52 27.61
C ASN A 36 -60.27 39.21 26.09
N ARG A 37 -60.34 40.23 25.25
CA ARG A 37 -60.15 40.07 23.78
C ARG A 37 -58.78 40.54 23.27
N LEU A 38 -58.00 41.17 24.16
CA LEU A 38 -56.66 41.63 23.85
C LEU A 38 -55.64 40.52 24.10
N TYR A 39 -54.64 40.47 23.26
CA TYR A 39 -53.48 39.66 23.60
C TYR A 39 -52.77 40.26 24.80
N SER A 40 -52.15 39.46 25.64
CA SER A 40 -51.46 39.86 26.87
C SER A 40 -50.38 40.93 26.69
N ASN A 41 -49.96 41.18 25.46
CA ASN A 41 -48.94 42.17 25.09
C ASN A 41 -49.52 43.37 24.33
N GLN A 42 -50.84 43.62 24.44
CA GLN A 42 -51.54 44.73 23.81
C GLN A 42 -52.29 45.55 24.83
N SER A 43 -52.12 46.88 24.75
CA SER A 43 -52.80 47.83 25.56
C SER A 43 -53.58 48.82 24.69
N VAL A 44 -54.81 49.12 25.04
CA VAL A 44 -55.69 50.03 24.30
C VAL A 44 -55.96 51.28 25.16
N TYR A 45 -55.83 52.40 24.51
CA TYR A 45 -56.15 53.74 25.09
C TYR A 45 -57.20 54.45 24.23
N VAL A 46 -58.21 54.92 24.83
CA VAL A 46 -59.34 55.62 24.13
C VAL A 46 -59.37 57.11 24.53
N TYR A 47 -59.52 57.96 23.51
CA TYR A 47 -59.56 59.38 23.58
C TYR A 47 -60.84 59.99 22.98
N ASP A 48 -61.30 61.06 23.45
CA ASP A 48 -62.41 61.86 22.84
C ASP A 48 -61.98 62.62 21.57
N LYS A 49 -62.87 63.29 20.89
CA LYS A 49 -62.53 64.12 19.72
C LYS A 49 -61.50 65.24 19.99
N LYS A 50 -61.39 65.68 21.21
CA LYS A 50 -60.48 66.77 21.64
C LYS A 50 -59.12 66.25 22.07
N GLY A 51 -58.94 64.85 22.06
CA GLY A 51 -57.70 64.21 22.52
C GLY A 51 -57.66 64.03 24.04
N THR A 52 -58.78 64.22 24.75
CA THR A 52 -58.83 63.97 26.21
C THR A 52 -58.87 62.42 26.41
N PHE A 53 -58.06 61.92 27.30
CA PHE A 53 -58.04 60.47 27.65
C PHE A 53 -59.36 60.07 28.35
N ILE A 54 -59.95 58.99 27.92
CA ILE A 54 -61.22 58.46 28.45
C ILE A 54 -61.03 57.16 29.22
N PHE A 55 -60.25 56.21 28.62
CA PHE A 55 -60.22 54.85 29.11
C PHE A 55 -58.92 54.11 28.66
N THR A 56 -58.45 53.16 29.44
CA THR A 56 -57.42 52.18 29.07
C THR A 56 -57.79 50.81 29.50
N SER A 57 -57.23 49.84 28.82
CA SER A 57 -57.22 48.37 29.19
C SER A 57 -56.20 48.06 30.28
N GLU A 58 -55.24 48.94 30.56
CA GLU A 58 -54.22 48.70 31.64
C GLU A 58 -54.79 49.19 32.99
N GLU A 59 -54.42 48.44 34.05
CA GLU A 59 -54.87 48.74 35.42
C GLU A 59 -54.20 50.00 36.00
N ASP A 60 -53.02 50.40 35.55
CA ASP A 60 -52.23 51.50 36.07
C ASP A 60 -51.86 52.52 34.96
N THR A 61 -52.52 53.67 34.96
CA THR A 61 -52.35 54.68 33.91
C THR A 61 -52.21 56.10 34.45
N ASP A 62 -51.04 56.45 34.98
CA ASP A 62 -50.76 57.83 35.34
C ASP A 62 -50.42 58.73 34.15
N SER A 63 -50.02 58.12 33.00
CA SER A 63 -49.64 58.91 31.80
C SER A 63 -49.94 58.17 30.53
N PRO A 64 -51.08 58.35 29.89
CA PRO A 64 -51.37 57.70 28.58
C PRO A 64 -50.40 58.17 27.48
N PRO A 65 -50.10 57.35 26.45
CA PRO A 65 -49.25 57.79 25.35
C PRO A 65 -49.89 59.02 24.64
N GLY A 66 -49.04 59.95 24.23
CA GLY A 66 -49.55 61.15 23.51
C GLY A 66 -50.18 60.77 22.17
N MET A 67 -51.11 61.63 21.69
CA MET A 67 -51.79 61.44 20.38
C MET A 67 -50.76 61.23 19.27
N SER A 68 -50.98 60.21 18.43
CA SER A 68 -50.17 59.84 17.26
C SER A 68 -50.90 60.18 15.95
N GLU A 69 -50.22 60.04 14.83
CA GLU A 69 -50.85 60.20 13.53
C GLU A 69 -51.86 59.08 13.29
N VAL A 70 -53.04 59.40 12.76
CA VAL A 70 -54.10 58.47 12.55
C VAL A 70 -53.74 57.49 11.40
N ASN A 71 -53.95 56.18 11.63
CA ASN A 71 -53.67 55.10 10.69
C ASN A 71 -52.18 54.93 10.33
N LYS A 72 -51.27 55.45 11.14
CA LYS A 72 -49.85 55.24 11.02
C LYS A 72 -49.33 54.36 12.15
N LEU A 73 -48.62 53.30 11.79
CA LEU A 73 -47.88 52.47 12.74
C LEU A 73 -46.55 53.15 13.08
N LYS A 74 -46.29 53.41 14.35
CA LYS A 74 -45.09 54.07 14.82
C LYS A 74 -44.41 53.19 15.87
N LEU A 75 -43.09 52.99 15.74
CA LEU A 75 -42.30 52.36 16.78
C LEU A 75 -42.02 53.41 17.88
N VAL A 76 -42.46 53.15 19.09
CA VAL A 76 -42.30 54.04 20.24
C VAL A 76 -41.76 53.27 21.45
N SER A 77 -41.13 54.04 22.36
CA SER A 77 -40.82 53.52 23.67
C SER A 77 -41.80 54.12 24.67
N TYR A 78 -42.59 53.31 25.32
CA TYR A 78 -43.60 53.72 26.29
C TYR A 78 -43.44 52.90 27.56
N LYS A 79 -43.37 53.56 28.73
CA LYS A 79 -43.12 52.95 30.04
C LYS A 79 -41.87 52.01 30.05
N GLY A 80 -40.82 52.42 29.34
CA GLY A 80 -39.59 51.61 29.22
C GLY A 80 -39.67 50.44 28.26
N LYS A 81 -40.84 50.10 27.70
CA LYS A 81 -41.07 49.04 26.76
C LYS A 81 -41.06 49.58 25.32
N ARG A 82 -40.43 48.86 24.42
CA ARG A 82 -40.46 49.16 22.98
C ARG A 82 -41.62 48.43 22.34
N GLY A 83 -42.44 49.17 21.61
CA GLY A 83 -43.64 48.61 20.99
C GLY A 83 -44.12 49.41 19.80
N PHE A 84 -45.06 48.87 19.10
CA PHE A 84 -45.77 49.57 18.03
C PHE A 84 -46.99 50.25 18.57
N LEU A 85 -47.16 51.50 18.21
CA LEU A 85 -48.32 52.33 18.51
C LEU A 85 -49.10 52.58 17.22
N LEU A 86 -50.38 52.25 17.24
CA LEU A 86 -51.31 52.47 16.13
C LEU A 86 -52.51 53.27 16.66
N GLN A 87 -52.81 54.41 16.06
CA GLN A 87 -54.00 55.17 16.34
C GLN A 87 -55.07 55.06 15.25
N VAL A 88 -56.27 54.74 15.63
CA VAL A 88 -57.41 54.56 14.71
C VAL A 88 -58.60 55.40 15.13
N PRO A 89 -59.37 56.00 14.20
CA PRO A 89 -60.57 56.75 14.51
C PRO A 89 -61.74 55.82 14.88
N ILE A 90 -62.49 56.26 15.89
CA ILE A 90 -63.79 55.65 16.28
C ILE A 90 -64.92 56.44 15.64
N TYR A 91 -65.71 55.74 14.86
CA TYR A 91 -66.84 56.36 14.16
C TYR A 91 -68.15 56.20 14.96
N GLY A 92 -69.04 57.17 14.90
CA GLY A 92 -70.39 57.09 15.46
C GLY A 92 -71.30 56.12 14.73
N LYS A 93 -72.53 56.03 15.21
CA LYS A 93 -73.54 55.13 14.59
C LYS A 93 -73.79 55.38 13.12
N ASP A 94 -73.58 56.59 12.63
CA ASP A 94 -73.71 57.04 11.26
C ASP A 94 -72.53 56.65 10.36
N LYS A 95 -71.48 56.01 10.93
CA LYS A 95 -70.24 55.61 10.26
C LYS A 95 -69.53 56.78 9.52
N LYS A 96 -69.92 58.00 9.68
CA LYS A 96 -69.33 59.18 9.03
C LYS A 96 -68.67 60.12 10.00
N THR A 97 -69.27 60.32 11.22
CA THR A 97 -68.75 61.22 12.21
C THR A 97 -67.74 60.54 13.16
N ILE A 98 -66.53 61.13 13.32
CA ILE A 98 -65.54 60.65 14.26
C ILE A 98 -65.96 61.02 15.66
N VAL A 99 -66.14 60.07 16.53
CA VAL A 99 -66.55 60.24 17.94
C VAL A 99 -65.35 60.30 18.90
N GLY A 100 -64.26 59.69 18.51
CA GLY A 100 -63.03 59.62 19.28
C GLY A 100 -61.92 58.86 18.57
N TYR A 101 -60.87 58.51 19.26
CA TYR A 101 -59.72 57.75 18.75
C TYR A 101 -59.38 56.62 19.71
N ALA A 102 -59.06 55.41 19.12
CA ALA A 102 -58.45 54.30 19.86
C ALA A 102 -56.98 54.20 19.49
N GLN A 103 -56.17 54.07 20.47
CA GLN A 103 -54.74 53.94 20.33
C GLN A 103 -54.37 52.56 20.88
N VAL A 104 -53.72 51.74 20.08
CA VAL A 104 -53.28 50.33 20.42
C VAL A 104 -51.78 50.38 20.53
N PHE A 105 -51.28 50.04 21.70
CA PHE A 105 -49.87 49.82 21.92
C PHE A 105 -49.64 48.30 21.96
N HIS A 106 -48.69 47.83 21.17
CA HIS A 106 -48.29 46.43 21.10
C HIS A 106 -46.84 46.30 21.62
N ASP A 107 -46.66 45.66 22.73
CA ASP A 107 -45.38 45.44 23.38
C ASP A 107 -44.56 44.40 22.63
N LEU A 108 -43.31 44.70 22.30
CA LEU A 108 -42.37 43.86 21.62
C LEU A 108 -41.31 43.23 22.55
N GLU A 109 -41.48 43.33 23.86
CA GLU A 109 -40.52 42.80 24.82
C GLU A 109 -40.23 41.31 24.58
N PHE A 110 -41.28 40.50 24.39
CA PHE A 110 -41.15 39.07 24.07
C PHE A 110 -40.39 38.82 22.77
N TYR A 111 -40.65 39.64 21.76
CA TYR A 111 -39.92 39.55 20.48
C TYR A 111 -38.44 39.81 20.65
N TYR A 112 -38.06 40.86 21.36
CA TYR A 112 -36.66 41.21 21.61
C TYR A 112 -35.96 40.15 22.46
N ALA A 113 -36.62 39.65 23.50
CA ALA A 113 -36.09 38.54 24.33
C ALA A 113 -35.88 37.25 23.53
N LEU A 114 -36.83 36.87 22.67
CA LEU A 114 -36.68 35.75 21.79
C LEU A 114 -35.55 35.95 20.78
N LYS A 115 -35.48 37.11 20.15
CA LYS A 115 -34.41 37.49 19.23
C LYS A 115 -33.01 37.37 19.86
N GLU A 116 -32.85 37.89 21.06
CA GLU A 116 -31.56 37.79 21.80
C GLU A 116 -31.16 36.32 22.07
N ARG A 117 -32.14 35.52 22.51
CA ARG A 117 -31.91 34.08 22.73
C ARG A 117 -31.53 33.37 21.44
N LEU A 118 -32.19 33.65 20.33
CA LEU A 118 -31.86 33.09 19.03
C LEU A 118 -30.48 33.53 18.54
N ILE A 119 -30.12 34.80 18.68
CA ILE A 119 -28.77 35.28 18.31
C ILE A 119 -27.71 34.59 19.16
N PHE A 120 -27.91 34.46 20.47
CA PHE A 120 -26.98 33.78 21.35
C PHE A 120 -26.80 32.30 20.95
N LEU A 121 -27.91 31.62 20.66
CA LEU A 121 -27.89 30.22 20.20
C LEU A 121 -27.13 30.05 18.87
N LEU A 122 -27.35 30.97 17.91
CA LEU A 122 -26.65 30.96 16.62
C LEU A 122 -25.13 31.20 16.82
N ILE A 123 -24.75 32.17 17.64
CA ILE A 123 -23.32 32.41 17.94
C ILE A 123 -22.69 31.19 18.62
N PHE A 124 -23.40 30.59 19.59
CA PHE A 124 -22.90 29.37 20.25
C PHE A 124 -22.69 28.23 19.28
N LEU A 125 -23.62 28.02 18.35
CA LEU A 125 -23.55 27.00 17.33
C LEU A 125 -22.41 27.23 16.34
N GLU A 126 -22.21 28.52 15.93
CA GLU A 126 -21.10 28.90 15.05
C GLU A 126 -19.73 28.67 15.70
N VAL A 127 -19.56 29.07 16.97
CA VAL A 127 -18.33 28.80 17.73
C VAL A 127 -18.07 27.30 17.85
N GLY A 128 -19.11 26.52 18.18
CA GLY A 128 -19.01 25.06 18.27
C GLY A 128 -18.58 24.42 16.95
N MET A 129 -19.16 24.83 15.83
CA MET A 129 -18.77 24.36 14.49
C MET A 129 -17.32 24.73 14.15
N THR A 130 -16.92 25.97 14.47
CA THR A 130 -15.53 26.41 14.22
C THR A 130 -14.51 25.56 15.00
N VAL A 131 -14.78 25.29 16.28
CA VAL A 131 -13.93 24.43 17.10
C VAL A 131 -13.87 23.01 16.52
N LEU A 132 -15.01 22.47 16.09
CA LEU A 132 -15.07 21.14 15.46
C LEU A 132 -14.22 21.08 14.17
N VAL A 133 -14.35 22.07 13.30
CA VAL A 133 -13.57 22.15 12.04
C VAL A 133 -12.08 22.22 12.34
N ILE A 134 -11.66 23.04 13.32
CA ILE A 134 -10.25 23.11 13.73
C ILE A 134 -9.78 21.75 14.25
N ALA A 135 -10.55 21.07 15.11
CA ALA A 135 -10.20 19.77 15.64
C ALA A 135 -10.03 18.72 14.53
N VAL A 136 -10.98 18.62 13.59
CA VAL A 136 -10.90 17.73 12.43
C VAL A 136 -9.68 18.06 11.57
N THR A 137 -9.42 19.34 11.31
CA THR A 137 -8.25 19.76 10.53
C THR A 137 -6.94 19.34 11.19
N VAL A 138 -6.81 19.51 12.50
CA VAL A 138 -5.62 19.07 13.25
C VAL A 138 -5.45 17.54 13.16
N VAL A 139 -6.53 16.78 13.31
CA VAL A 139 -6.49 15.32 13.19
C VAL A 139 -6.01 14.91 11.79
N VAL A 140 -6.60 15.46 10.73
CA VAL A 140 -6.19 15.16 9.34
C VAL A 140 -4.73 15.53 9.10
N LEU A 141 -4.30 16.70 9.56
CA LEU A 141 -2.92 17.17 9.38
C LEU A 141 -1.90 16.25 10.07
N THR A 142 -2.20 15.81 11.29
CA THR A 142 -1.27 14.99 12.08
C THR A 142 -1.31 13.53 11.71
N SER A 143 -2.49 12.96 11.44
CA SER A 143 -2.65 11.52 11.18
C SER A 143 -2.42 11.12 9.72
N ILE A 144 -2.63 12.01 8.76
CA ILE A 144 -2.53 11.68 7.33
C ILE A 144 -1.40 12.45 6.65
N LEU A 145 -1.46 13.79 6.66
CA LEU A 145 -0.53 14.60 5.86
C LEU A 145 0.90 14.54 6.37
N ARG A 146 1.10 14.56 7.67
CA ARG A 146 2.44 14.54 8.26
C ARG A 146 3.19 13.23 8.02
N PRO A 147 2.60 12.04 8.25
CA PRO A 147 3.23 10.76 7.90
C PRO A 147 3.50 10.61 6.41
N MET A 148 2.56 10.99 5.54
CA MET A 148 2.79 10.95 4.08
C MET A 148 3.97 11.82 3.66
N ARG A 149 4.11 13.00 4.23
CA ARG A 149 5.25 13.88 3.96
C ARG A 149 6.56 13.27 4.42
N GLN A 150 6.59 12.65 5.60
CA GLN A 150 7.79 11.94 6.09
C GLN A 150 8.20 10.79 5.17
N LEU A 151 7.22 10.00 4.68
CA LEU A 151 7.49 8.93 3.71
C LEU A 151 8.06 9.49 2.40
N HIS A 152 7.46 10.56 1.88
CA HIS A 152 7.94 11.23 0.68
C HIS A 152 9.36 11.79 0.84
N GLU A 153 9.67 12.42 1.97
CA GLU A 153 11.00 12.94 2.28
C GLU A 153 12.03 11.79 2.37
N THR A 154 11.68 10.66 3.02
CA THR A 154 12.55 9.47 3.07
C THR A 154 12.83 8.91 1.68
N MET A 155 11.80 8.81 0.83
CA MET A 155 11.96 8.40 -0.58
C MET A 155 12.86 9.36 -1.35
N GLY A 156 12.69 10.68 -1.15
CA GLY A 156 13.52 11.70 -1.78
C GLY A 156 15.01 11.58 -1.45
N ILE A 157 15.33 11.33 -0.17
CA ILE A 157 16.72 11.14 0.28
C ILE A 157 17.35 9.91 -0.42
N ILE A 158 16.60 8.81 -0.57
CA ILE A 158 17.09 7.61 -1.25
C ILE A 158 17.32 7.85 -2.74
N ILE A 159 16.45 8.64 -3.40
CA ILE A 159 16.62 9.01 -4.81
C ILE A 159 17.89 9.84 -5.01
N ASP A 160 18.13 10.80 -4.12
CA ASP A 160 19.31 11.70 -4.19
C ASP A 160 20.61 10.99 -3.77
N SER A 161 20.52 9.98 -2.93
CA SER A 161 21.65 9.20 -2.43
C SER A 161 21.40 7.69 -2.53
N PRO A 162 21.48 7.10 -3.76
CA PRO A 162 21.17 5.68 -3.98
C PRO A 162 22.07 4.68 -3.24
N SER A 163 23.17 5.16 -2.67
CA SER A 163 24.08 4.35 -1.87
C SER A 163 23.60 4.14 -0.43
N ASP A 164 22.69 4.96 0.06
CA ASP A 164 22.18 4.88 1.45
C ASP A 164 20.92 4.00 1.53
N LEU A 165 21.13 2.71 1.26
CA LEU A 165 20.06 1.69 1.29
C LEU A 165 19.64 1.26 2.70
N GLU A 166 20.24 1.83 3.75
CA GLU A 166 19.91 1.51 5.15
C GLU A 166 18.73 2.35 5.68
N LEU A 167 18.38 3.42 4.98
CA LEU A 167 17.27 4.28 5.37
C LEU A 167 15.95 3.53 5.33
N ARG A 168 15.17 3.66 6.41
CA ARG A 168 13.82 3.08 6.54
C ARG A 168 12.85 4.14 7.03
N SER A 169 11.60 3.98 6.64
CA SER A 169 10.50 4.77 7.20
C SER A 169 10.26 4.36 8.65
N LYS A 170 10.17 5.35 9.54
CA LYS A 170 9.89 5.17 10.98
C LYS A 170 8.43 5.48 11.32
N ILE A 171 7.52 5.36 10.35
CA ILE A 171 6.10 5.63 10.54
C ILE A 171 5.48 4.45 11.27
N GLU A 172 5.05 4.69 12.51
CA GLU A 172 4.30 3.75 13.33
C GLU A 172 2.82 4.14 13.27
N SER A 173 2.10 3.70 12.25
CA SER A 173 0.67 3.84 12.12
C SER A 173 0.03 2.47 11.92
N HIS A 174 -1.24 2.32 12.36
CA HIS A 174 -2.00 1.07 12.24
C HIS A 174 -3.06 1.15 11.13
N ASP A 175 -2.92 2.13 10.24
CA ASP A 175 -3.80 2.38 9.09
C ASP A 175 -3.10 2.04 7.76
N GLU A 176 -3.72 2.43 6.65
CA GLU A 176 -3.20 2.22 5.29
C GLU A 176 -1.83 2.89 5.09
N ILE A 177 -1.55 3.98 5.79
CA ILE A 177 -0.26 4.68 5.72
C ILE A 177 0.83 3.86 6.41
N GLY A 178 0.51 3.23 7.54
CA GLY A 178 1.40 2.28 8.21
C GLY A 178 1.71 1.07 7.35
N ALA A 179 0.68 0.49 6.70
CA ALA A 179 0.85 -0.61 5.75
C ALA A 179 1.74 -0.22 4.55
N LEU A 180 1.56 1.01 4.01
CA LEU A 180 2.40 1.53 2.94
C LEU A 180 3.86 1.70 3.39
N ALA A 181 4.10 2.21 4.59
CA ALA A 181 5.45 2.35 5.15
C ALA A 181 6.14 0.99 5.36
N LEU A 182 5.40 -0.03 5.82
CA LEU A 182 5.90 -1.40 5.93
C LEU A 182 6.26 -1.99 4.56
N ASN A 183 5.38 -1.86 3.57
CA ASN A 183 5.64 -2.34 2.21
C ASN A 183 6.86 -1.64 1.59
N PHE A 184 7.01 -0.34 1.83
CA PHE A 184 8.20 0.41 1.42
C PHE A 184 9.46 -0.14 2.08
N ASN A 185 9.45 -0.38 3.40
CA ASN A 185 10.57 -0.95 4.12
C ASN A 185 10.93 -2.36 3.61
N CYS A 186 9.94 -3.23 3.40
CA CYS A 186 10.15 -4.56 2.80
C CYS A 186 10.77 -4.49 1.39
N MET A 187 10.34 -3.52 0.57
CA MET A 187 10.94 -3.28 -0.74
C MET A 187 12.41 -2.86 -0.60
N MET A 188 12.71 -1.95 0.33
CA MET A 188 14.07 -1.49 0.59
C MET A 188 14.97 -2.62 1.12
N ASP A 189 14.44 -3.51 1.98
CA ASP A 189 15.15 -4.70 2.44
C ASP A 189 15.56 -5.59 1.27
N LYS A 190 14.64 -5.86 0.34
CA LYS A 190 14.92 -6.65 -0.89
C LYS A 190 15.94 -5.97 -1.80
N ILE A 191 15.87 -4.64 -1.95
CA ILE A 191 16.85 -3.89 -2.76
C ILE A 191 18.22 -3.98 -2.12
N GLN A 192 18.31 -3.79 -0.81
CA GLN A 192 19.56 -3.86 -0.05
C GLN A 192 20.18 -5.26 -0.12
N GLU A 193 19.37 -6.31 0.06
CA GLU A 193 19.81 -7.70 -0.06
C GLU A 193 20.34 -8.01 -1.46
N ASN A 194 19.61 -7.60 -2.50
CA ASN A 194 20.05 -7.75 -3.89
C ASN A 194 21.37 -7.03 -4.16
N ASN A 195 21.51 -5.79 -3.66
CA ASN A 195 22.73 -5.01 -3.84
C ASN A 195 23.92 -5.69 -3.13
N GLN A 196 23.72 -6.16 -1.90
CA GLN A 196 24.76 -6.89 -1.15
C GLN A 196 25.16 -8.18 -1.87
N MET A 197 24.19 -8.96 -2.41
CA MET A 197 24.49 -10.14 -3.21
C MET A 197 25.30 -9.79 -4.45
N GLN A 198 24.96 -8.69 -5.14
CA GLN A 198 25.66 -8.23 -6.32
C GLN A 198 27.11 -7.78 -6.00
N MET A 199 27.30 -7.08 -4.88
CA MET A 199 28.63 -6.65 -4.46
C MET A 199 29.50 -7.84 -4.04
N ARG A 200 28.95 -8.83 -3.34
CA ARG A 200 29.65 -10.08 -3.03
C ARG A 200 30.06 -10.79 -4.31
N PHE A 201 29.14 -10.93 -5.26
CA PHE A 201 29.44 -11.54 -6.56
C PHE A 201 30.59 -10.85 -7.28
N LEU A 202 30.60 -9.50 -7.35
CA LEU A 202 31.70 -8.75 -7.98
C LEU A 202 33.03 -8.93 -7.24
N SER A 203 33.01 -9.00 -5.92
CA SER A 203 34.18 -9.30 -5.11
C SER A 203 34.74 -10.69 -5.38
N ASP A 204 33.86 -11.71 -5.38
CA ASP A 204 34.26 -13.09 -5.60
C ASP A 204 34.81 -13.30 -7.02
N VAL A 205 34.15 -12.73 -8.03
CA VAL A 205 34.66 -12.70 -9.42
C VAL A 205 36.06 -12.09 -9.48
N SER A 206 36.27 -10.96 -8.80
CA SER A 206 37.55 -10.25 -8.80
C SER A 206 38.66 -11.09 -8.14
N HIS A 207 38.33 -11.81 -7.08
CA HIS A 207 39.26 -12.69 -6.40
C HIS A 207 39.61 -13.92 -7.25
N GLU A 208 38.60 -14.58 -7.83
CA GLU A 208 38.80 -15.80 -8.63
C GLU A 208 39.50 -15.54 -9.98
N LEU A 209 39.35 -14.33 -10.57
CA LEU A 209 40.08 -13.94 -11.77
C LEU A 209 41.52 -13.53 -11.48
N ARG A 210 41.82 -13.00 -10.30
CA ARG A 210 43.18 -12.55 -9.95
C ARG A 210 44.19 -13.71 -9.93
N THR A 211 43.79 -14.86 -9.42
CA THR A 211 44.66 -16.05 -9.27
C THR A 211 45.18 -16.56 -10.64
N PRO A 212 44.28 -16.90 -11.61
CA PRO A 212 44.69 -17.37 -12.93
C PRO A 212 45.53 -16.33 -13.70
N ILE A 213 45.19 -15.05 -13.59
CA ILE A 213 45.97 -13.98 -14.20
C ILE A 213 47.39 -13.95 -13.61
N ALA A 214 47.54 -14.13 -12.31
CA ALA A 214 48.87 -14.15 -11.67
C ALA A 214 49.70 -15.37 -12.10
N VAL A 215 49.05 -16.54 -12.28
CA VAL A 215 49.71 -17.76 -12.78
C VAL A 215 50.15 -17.56 -14.23
N ILE A 216 49.27 -17.09 -15.12
CA ILE A 216 49.62 -16.80 -16.54
C ILE A 216 50.77 -15.80 -16.58
N LYS A 217 50.71 -14.73 -15.81
CA LYS A 217 51.80 -13.73 -15.73
C LYS A 217 53.11 -14.35 -15.27
N GLY A 218 53.07 -15.20 -14.23
CA GLY A 218 54.27 -15.90 -13.74
C GLY A 218 54.91 -16.78 -14.84
N HIS A 219 54.12 -17.55 -15.56
CA HIS A 219 54.64 -18.35 -16.68
C HIS A 219 55.15 -17.51 -17.84
N MET A 220 54.50 -16.38 -18.15
CA MET A 220 55.00 -15.43 -19.16
C MET A 220 56.33 -14.82 -18.75
N ASP A 221 56.53 -14.47 -17.46
CA ASP A 221 57.77 -13.95 -16.91
C ASP A 221 58.89 -15.02 -16.98
N LEU A 222 58.57 -16.31 -16.73
CA LEU A 222 59.49 -17.42 -16.91
C LEU A 222 59.92 -17.61 -18.36
N LEU A 223 58.97 -17.61 -19.28
CA LEU A 223 59.21 -17.66 -20.73
C LEU A 223 60.09 -16.51 -21.22
N GLN A 224 59.87 -15.33 -20.71
CA GLN A 224 60.66 -14.15 -21.09
C GLN A 224 62.12 -14.27 -20.65
N ARG A 225 62.39 -14.88 -19.48
CA ARG A 225 63.74 -15.00 -18.90
C ARG A 225 64.49 -16.19 -19.44
N TRP A 226 63.86 -17.37 -19.58
CA TRP A 226 64.56 -18.63 -19.88
C TRP A 226 63.99 -19.41 -21.05
N GLY A 227 62.76 -19.16 -21.48
CA GLY A 227 62.03 -19.95 -22.48
C GLY A 227 62.74 -20.04 -23.87
N LYS A 228 63.67 -19.10 -24.17
CA LYS A 228 64.45 -19.16 -25.44
C LYS A 228 65.58 -20.23 -25.41
N ASN A 229 66.03 -20.60 -24.22
CA ASN A 229 67.20 -21.45 -24.02
C ASN A 229 66.86 -22.82 -23.43
N ASP A 230 65.64 -23.00 -22.95
CA ASP A 230 65.18 -24.21 -22.30
C ASP A 230 63.82 -24.66 -22.88
N PRO A 231 63.80 -25.70 -23.74
CA PRO A 231 62.56 -26.22 -24.36
C PRO A 231 61.56 -26.81 -23.35
N GLU A 232 62.02 -27.35 -22.21
CA GLU A 232 61.13 -27.92 -21.18
C GLU A 232 60.36 -26.79 -20.50
N ILE A 233 61.04 -25.71 -20.10
CA ILE A 233 60.39 -24.52 -19.52
C ILE A 233 59.44 -23.88 -20.52
N LEU A 234 59.79 -23.88 -21.82
CA LEU A 234 58.90 -23.34 -22.87
C LEU A 234 57.60 -24.13 -22.93
N GLU A 235 57.65 -25.45 -23.04
CA GLU A 235 56.50 -26.33 -23.20
C GLU A 235 55.62 -26.32 -21.95
N GLU A 236 56.20 -26.49 -20.76
CA GLU A 236 55.47 -26.42 -19.48
C GLU A 236 54.78 -25.09 -19.27
N SER A 237 55.44 -23.98 -19.55
CA SER A 237 54.84 -22.63 -19.33
C SER A 237 53.74 -22.33 -20.35
N LEU A 238 53.89 -22.77 -21.59
CA LEU A 238 52.81 -22.62 -22.63
C LEU A 238 51.58 -23.45 -22.27
N GLU A 239 51.79 -24.70 -21.85
CA GLU A 239 50.74 -25.59 -21.43
C GLU A 239 49.99 -25.05 -20.21
N ALA A 240 50.74 -24.62 -19.17
CA ALA A 240 50.13 -24.01 -17.96
C ALA A 240 49.34 -22.74 -18.27
N ALA A 241 49.90 -21.85 -19.10
CA ALA A 241 49.20 -20.59 -19.47
C ALA A 241 47.96 -20.89 -20.32
N SER A 242 48.01 -21.84 -21.26
CA SER A 242 46.87 -22.28 -22.07
C SER A 242 45.76 -22.90 -21.22
N HIS A 243 46.16 -23.77 -20.27
CA HIS A 243 45.24 -24.38 -19.32
C HIS A 243 44.48 -23.35 -18.49
N GLU A 244 45.21 -22.34 -17.97
CA GLU A 244 44.60 -21.31 -17.12
C GLU A 244 43.72 -20.34 -17.93
N ALA A 245 44.07 -20.05 -19.20
CA ALA A 245 43.23 -19.29 -20.09
C ALA A 245 41.90 -20.01 -20.42
N ASN A 246 41.95 -21.34 -20.67
CA ASN A 246 40.74 -22.15 -20.87
C ASN A 246 39.88 -22.19 -19.60
N ARG A 247 40.49 -22.33 -18.42
CA ARG A 247 39.78 -22.26 -17.14
C ARG A 247 39.06 -20.97 -16.95
N MET A 248 39.70 -19.82 -17.28
CA MET A 248 39.07 -18.49 -17.25
C MET A 248 37.88 -18.41 -18.21
N THR A 249 37.99 -18.98 -19.38
CA THR A 249 36.91 -19.03 -20.39
C THR A 249 35.67 -19.76 -19.85
N ILE A 250 35.86 -20.92 -19.24
CA ILE A 250 34.79 -21.66 -18.59
C ILE A 250 34.16 -20.85 -17.48
N MET A 251 34.97 -20.23 -16.62
CA MET A 251 34.52 -19.38 -15.51
C MET A 251 33.64 -18.22 -15.99
N ILE A 252 34.05 -17.52 -17.04
CA ILE A 252 33.29 -16.41 -17.62
C ILE A 252 31.96 -16.91 -18.17
N ASN A 253 31.92 -18.05 -18.86
CA ASN A 253 30.69 -18.63 -19.39
C ASN A 253 29.74 -19.04 -18.25
N ASP A 254 30.22 -19.71 -17.21
CA ASP A 254 29.43 -20.09 -16.04
C ASP A 254 28.82 -18.83 -15.36
N MET A 255 29.60 -17.73 -15.25
CA MET A 255 29.12 -16.45 -14.73
C MET A 255 28.02 -15.84 -15.60
N LEU A 256 28.19 -15.84 -16.92
CA LEU A 256 27.18 -15.35 -17.87
C LEU A 256 25.90 -16.18 -17.81
N ASP A 257 26.03 -17.49 -17.68
CA ASP A 257 24.87 -18.38 -17.54
C ASP A 257 24.12 -18.13 -16.22
N SER A 258 24.83 -17.89 -15.11
CA SER A 258 24.22 -17.50 -13.84
C SER A 258 23.39 -16.20 -13.95
N ILE A 259 23.87 -15.21 -14.73
CA ILE A 259 23.15 -13.96 -14.96
C ILE A 259 21.94 -14.17 -15.87
N ARG A 260 22.09 -14.96 -16.95
CA ARG A 260 21.00 -15.24 -17.90
C ARG A 260 19.85 -15.99 -17.24
N VAL A 261 20.16 -17.02 -16.46
CA VAL A 261 19.19 -17.81 -15.71
C VAL A 261 18.37 -16.88 -14.79
N LYS A 262 19.04 -16.03 -14.02
CA LYS A 262 18.35 -15.08 -13.11
C LYS A 262 17.42 -14.11 -13.86
N GLY A 263 17.80 -13.66 -15.05
CA GLY A 263 16.99 -12.73 -15.86
C GLY A 263 15.80 -13.37 -16.59
N SER A 264 15.75 -14.71 -16.70
CA SER A 264 14.72 -15.44 -17.45
C SER A 264 13.60 -16.02 -16.61
N PHE A 265 13.74 -16.09 -15.28
CA PHE A 265 12.75 -16.73 -14.39
C PHE A 265 11.34 -16.12 -14.51
N ASP A 266 11.22 -14.80 -14.55
CA ASP A 266 9.93 -14.13 -14.58
C ASP A 266 9.15 -14.42 -15.88
N ASN A 267 9.88 -14.65 -16.98
CA ASN A 267 9.29 -14.94 -18.29
C ASN A 267 8.81 -16.40 -18.42
N HIS A 268 9.40 -17.33 -17.66
CA HIS A 268 9.19 -18.76 -17.80
C HIS A 268 8.64 -19.44 -16.53
N ARG A 269 8.09 -18.65 -15.60
CA ARG A 269 7.63 -19.13 -14.30
C ARG A 269 6.50 -20.17 -14.39
N ASN A 270 5.68 -20.07 -15.44
CA ASN A 270 4.51 -20.93 -15.64
C ASN A 270 4.75 -22.00 -16.72
N ASP A 271 5.96 -22.07 -17.27
CA ASP A 271 6.27 -23.06 -18.28
C ASP A 271 6.36 -24.46 -17.67
N THR A 272 6.04 -25.44 -18.47
CA THR A 272 6.04 -26.85 -18.07
C THR A 272 7.01 -27.68 -18.94
N CYS A 273 7.52 -28.74 -18.38
CA CYS A 273 8.52 -29.62 -19.04
C CYS A 273 8.12 -31.06 -18.95
N ASP A 274 8.34 -31.78 -20.05
CA ASP A 274 8.45 -33.23 -20.07
C ASP A 274 9.88 -33.63 -19.64
N LEU A 275 10.00 -34.06 -18.39
CA LEU A 275 11.28 -34.33 -17.77
C LEU A 275 11.98 -35.54 -18.45
N ASN A 276 11.24 -36.55 -18.91
CA ASN A 276 11.76 -37.70 -19.59
C ASN A 276 12.45 -37.35 -20.90
N SER A 277 11.79 -36.53 -21.71
CA SER A 277 12.32 -36.06 -23.00
C SER A 277 13.61 -35.26 -22.80
N SER A 278 13.60 -34.29 -21.85
CA SER A 278 14.76 -33.47 -21.55
C SER A 278 15.93 -34.26 -21.00
N ILE A 279 15.71 -35.21 -20.08
CA ILE A 279 16.79 -36.08 -19.55
C ILE A 279 17.39 -36.93 -20.66
N ARG A 280 16.58 -37.54 -21.55
CA ARG A 280 17.07 -38.32 -22.67
C ARG A 280 17.93 -37.48 -23.62
N THR A 281 17.56 -36.24 -23.85
CA THR A 281 18.35 -35.29 -24.67
C THR A 281 19.71 -35.03 -24.03
N VAL A 282 19.75 -34.72 -22.74
CA VAL A 282 21.00 -34.46 -22.02
C VAL A 282 21.88 -35.70 -21.97
N ILE A 283 21.32 -36.88 -21.61
CA ILE A 283 22.08 -38.14 -21.61
C ILE A 283 22.65 -38.45 -23.00
N GLY A 284 21.87 -38.18 -24.07
CA GLY A 284 22.33 -38.35 -25.44
C GLY A 284 23.60 -37.56 -25.75
N ASN A 285 23.61 -36.27 -25.32
CA ASN A 285 24.77 -35.40 -25.47
C ASN A 285 26.00 -35.92 -24.70
N PHE A 286 25.80 -36.35 -23.44
CA PHE A 286 26.90 -36.86 -22.60
C PHE A 286 27.46 -38.21 -23.11
N ARG A 287 26.66 -39.06 -23.71
CA ARG A 287 27.13 -40.30 -24.31
C ARG A 287 28.07 -40.09 -25.51
N VAL A 288 27.89 -38.98 -26.23
CA VAL A 288 28.76 -38.60 -27.34
C VAL A 288 30.11 -38.06 -26.82
N LEU A 289 30.06 -37.25 -25.74
CA LEU A 289 31.25 -36.60 -25.16
C LEU A 289 32.07 -37.55 -24.28
N HIS A 290 31.43 -38.55 -23.65
CA HIS A 290 32.01 -39.46 -22.67
C HIS A 290 31.61 -40.90 -23.02
N ASP A 291 32.16 -41.44 -24.08
CA ASP A 291 31.87 -42.78 -24.61
C ASP A 291 32.32 -43.93 -23.67
N ASP A 292 33.19 -43.62 -22.75
CA ASP A 292 33.71 -44.50 -21.70
C ASP A 292 32.81 -44.55 -20.43
N TYR A 293 31.73 -43.70 -20.36
CA TYR A 293 30.78 -43.72 -19.27
C TYR A 293 29.50 -44.45 -19.62
N GLN A 294 28.91 -45.14 -18.63
CA GLN A 294 27.63 -45.82 -18.75
C GLN A 294 26.53 -45.03 -18.04
N PHE A 295 25.56 -44.56 -18.81
CA PHE A 295 24.41 -43.80 -18.30
C PHE A 295 23.17 -44.70 -18.29
N TYR A 296 22.63 -44.97 -17.10
CA TYR A 296 21.43 -45.77 -16.89
C TYR A 296 20.25 -44.85 -16.56
N LEU A 297 19.19 -44.93 -17.35
CA LEU A 297 17.94 -44.22 -17.08
C LEU A 297 16.89 -45.22 -16.62
N ASN A 298 16.42 -45.10 -15.39
CA ASN A 298 15.32 -45.85 -14.82
C ASN A 298 14.09 -44.94 -14.75
N ASP A 299 13.04 -45.35 -15.41
CA ASP A 299 11.80 -44.60 -15.56
C ASP A 299 10.66 -45.38 -14.91
N SER A 300 9.84 -44.76 -14.06
CA SER A 300 8.70 -45.41 -13.43
C SER A 300 7.38 -44.99 -14.07
N GLU A 301 6.32 -45.76 -13.85
CA GLU A 301 4.97 -45.40 -14.29
C GLU A 301 4.56 -44.02 -13.76
N GLY A 302 3.94 -43.18 -14.61
CA GLY A 302 3.47 -41.85 -14.27
C GLY A 302 4.49 -40.72 -14.44
N SER A 303 5.69 -41.02 -14.93
CA SER A 303 6.74 -40.04 -15.18
C SER A 303 6.49 -39.13 -16.40
N ASP A 304 5.43 -39.39 -17.17
CA ASP A 304 5.02 -38.58 -18.34
C ASP A 304 4.23 -37.31 -17.94
N ARG A 305 3.92 -37.14 -16.66
CA ARG A 305 3.22 -35.92 -16.19
C ARG A 305 4.13 -34.70 -16.33
N PRO A 306 3.63 -33.56 -16.89
CA PRO A 306 4.45 -32.37 -17.02
C PRO A 306 4.77 -31.78 -15.64
N ALA A 307 6.02 -31.39 -15.46
CA ALA A 307 6.50 -30.73 -14.26
C ALA A 307 6.53 -29.20 -14.44
N GLN A 308 6.37 -28.46 -13.34
CA GLN A 308 6.35 -26.99 -13.32
C GLN A 308 7.77 -26.42 -13.37
N ILE A 309 8.41 -26.51 -14.52
CA ILE A 309 9.75 -25.96 -14.76
C ILE A 309 9.95 -25.74 -16.26
N TYR A 310 10.70 -24.68 -16.62
CA TYR A 310 11.09 -24.44 -18.02
C TYR A 310 12.11 -25.48 -18.49
N SER A 311 11.91 -26.05 -19.69
CA SER A 311 12.72 -27.16 -20.20
C SER A 311 14.21 -26.83 -20.25
N GLN A 312 14.61 -25.66 -20.70
CA GLN A 312 16.03 -25.30 -20.77
C GLN A 312 16.66 -25.15 -19.38
N HIS A 313 15.93 -24.63 -18.39
CA HIS A 313 16.45 -24.58 -17.02
C HIS A 313 16.57 -25.99 -16.42
N PHE A 314 15.60 -26.84 -16.68
CA PHE A 314 15.69 -28.24 -16.25
C PHE A 314 16.86 -28.97 -16.91
N GLU A 315 17.03 -28.84 -18.23
CA GLU A 315 18.19 -29.40 -18.94
C GLU A 315 19.52 -28.92 -18.38
N GLN A 316 19.59 -27.64 -17.98
CA GLN A 316 20.77 -27.06 -17.32
C GLN A 316 21.04 -27.72 -15.96
N VAL A 317 19.98 -27.90 -15.13
CA VAL A 317 20.09 -28.60 -13.84
C VAL A 317 20.64 -30.01 -14.03
N ILE A 318 20.06 -30.78 -14.95
CA ILE A 318 20.49 -32.16 -15.22
C ILE A 318 21.91 -32.19 -15.79
N THR A 319 22.25 -31.23 -16.67
CA THR A 319 23.62 -31.10 -17.20
C THR A 319 24.63 -30.88 -16.08
N ILE A 320 24.34 -29.99 -15.13
CA ILE A 320 25.21 -29.71 -13.98
C ILE A 320 25.40 -30.95 -13.10
N LEU A 321 24.30 -31.67 -12.83
CA LEU A 321 24.37 -32.90 -12.00
C LEU A 321 25.16 -34.01 -12.67
N ILE A 322 24.93 -34.27 -13.99
CA ILE A 322 25.64 -35.28 -14.73
C ILE A 322 27.11 -34.91 -14.93
N ASP A 323 27.42 -33.64 -15.22
CA ASP A 323 28.80 -33.14 -15.33
C ASP A 323 29.58 -33.33 -14.04
N ASN A 324 28.97 -33.01 -12.88
CA ASN A 324 29.54 -33.29 -11.59
C ASN A 324 29.76 -34.80 -11.36
N ALA A 325 28.76 -35.62 -11.67
CA ALA A 325 28.89 -37.06 -11.54
C ALA A 325 30.03 -37.63 -12.41
N VAL A 326 30.22 -37.17 -13.64
CA VAL A 326 31.34 -37.50 -14.51
C VAL A 326 32.67 -37.06 -13.92
N LYS A 327 32.78 -35.83 -13.48
CA LYS A 327 34.03 -35.25 -12.92
C LYS A 327 34.53 -35.94 -11.66
N TYR A 328 33.61 -36.36 -10.78
CA TYR A 328 33.94 -36.96 -9.50
C TYR A 328 33.87 -38.49 -9.44
N SER A 329 33.55 -39.15 -10.56
CA SER A 329 33.54 -40.64 -10.68
C SER A 329 34.51 -41.18 -11.73
N PRO A 330 35.80 -40.82 -11.72
CA PRO A 330 36.74 -41.24 -12.78
C PRO A 330 37.05 -42.74 -12.81
N VAL A 331 36.86 -43.44 -11.69
CA VAL A 331 37.16 -44.87 -11.56
C VAL A 331 35.93 -45.72 -11.91
N ASN A 332 34.79 -45.42 -11.31
CA ASN A 332 33.54 -46.15 -11.57
C ASN A 332 32.64 -45.32 -12.49
N LYS A 333 32.81 -45.51 -13.78
CA LYS A 333 32.19 -44.73 -14.85
C LYS A 333 30.69 -45.08 -15.07
N LYS A 334 29.94 -45.23 -13.97
CA LYS A 334 28.51 -45.57 -14.01
C LYS A 334 27.70 -44.45 -13.32
N ILE A 335 26.79 -43.84 -14.05
CA ILE A 335 25.88 -42.81 -13.56
C ILE A 335 24.46 -43.34 -13.74
N GLN A 336 23.70 -43.32 -12.64
CA GLN A 336 22.32 -43.77 -12.63
C GLN A 336 21.39 -42.54 -12.45
N ILE A 337 20.45 -42.41 -13.38
CA ILE A 337 19.39 -41.42 -13.32
C ILE A 337 18.08 -42.18 -13.12
N THR A 338 17.28 -41.77 -12.13
CA THR A 338 15.98 -42.38 -11.84
C THR A 338 14.91 -41.32 -11.79
N ILE A 339 13.78 -41.55 -12.46
CA ILE A 339 12.62 -40.65 -12.42
C ILE A 339 11.48 -41.40 -11.74
N LYS A 340 10.83 -40.79 -10.76
CA LYS A 340 9.68 -41.37 -10.03
C LYS A 340 8.60 -40.30 -9.84
N ALA A 341 7.38 -40.63 -10.23
CA ALA A 341 6.22 -39.82 -9.85
C ALA A 341 5.85 -40.12 -8.39
N LEU A 342 5.78 -39.08 -7.58
CA LEU A 342 5.20 -39.07 -6.24
C LEU A 342 3.76 -38.54 -6.29
N GLU A 343 3.10 -38.34 -5.15
CA GLU A 343 1.72 -37.87 -5.12
C GLU A 343 1.58 -36.47 -5.75
N ASP A 344 2.40 -35.51 -5.31
CA ASP A 344 2.29 -34.08 -5.68
C ASP A 344 3.48 -33.56 -6.50
N GLU A 345 4.54 -34.36 -6.67
CA GLU A 345 5.79 -33.91 -7.29
C GLU A 345 6.48 -35.05 -8.04
N MET A 346 7.42 -34.68 -8.90
CA MET A 346 8.30 -35.60 -9.60
C MET A 346 9.66 -35.64 -8.92
N LEU A 347 10.12 -36.80 -8.56
CA LEU A 347 11.47 -37.05 -8.03
C LEU A 347 12.40 -37.44 -9.17
N VAL A 348 13.48 -36.68 -9.36
CA VAL A 348 14.58 -36.98 -10.24
C VAL A 348 15.83 -37.22 -9.41
N GLN A 349 16.40 -38.43 -9.47
CA GLN A 349 17.60 -38.80 -8.74
C GLN A 349 18.76 -38.95 -9.71
N VAL A 350 19.90 -38.34 -9.39
CA VAL A 350 21.17 -38.56 -10.12
C VAL A 350 22.17 -39.10 -9.11
N GLN A 351 22.65 -40.32 -9.38
CA GLN A 351 23.57 -41.03 -8.50
C GLN A 351 24.85 -41.42 -9.23
N ASP A 352 25.97 -41.12 -8.61
CA ASP A 352 27.30 -41.55 -9.01
C ASP A 352 27.90 -42.51 -7.97
N ASN A 353 28.97 -43.20 -8.34
CA ASN A 353 29.77 -44.04 -7.46
C ASN A 353 31.22 -43.50 -7.38
N GLY A 354 31.31 -42.18 -7.17
CA GLY A 354 32.58 -41.47 -7.14
C GLY A 354 33.18 -41.36 -5.74
N GLU A 355 33.91 -40.29 -5.54
CA GLU A 355 34.69 -40.04 -4.29
C GLU A 355 33.82 -39.70 -3.10
N GLY A 356 32.57 -39.25 -3.34
CA GLY A 356 31.68 -38.75 -2.31
C GLY A 356 32.09 -37.39 -1.74
N ILE A 357 31.23 -36.83 -0.92
CA ILE A 357 31.36 -35.52 -0.29
C ILE A 357 31.39 -35.71 1.22
N SER A 358 32.26 -34.98 1.93
CA SER A 358 32.27 -35.02 3.39
C SER A 358 31.00 -34.33 3.98
N LYS A 359 30.62 -34.70 5.20
CA LYS A 359 29.46 -34.08 5.87
C LYS A 359 29.64 -32.57 6.08
N GLU A 360 30.85 -32.14 6.28
CA GLU A 360 31.20 -30.74 6.46
C GLU A 360 31.06 -29.94 5.14
N ASP A 361 31.47 -30.56 4.03
CA ASP A 361 31.40 -29.95 2.71
C ASP A 361 29.94 -29.87 2.20
N ILE A 362 29.05 -30.84 2.54
CA ILE A 362 27.65 -30.90 2.06
C ILE A 362 26.90 -29.59 2.36
N GLU A 363 27.16 -28.96 3.50
CA GLU A 363 26.50 -27.71 3.89
C GLU A 363 26.89 -26.53 2.99
N HIS A 364 28.03 -26.61 2.30
CA HIS A 364 28.61 -25.53 1.52
C HIS A 364 28.62 -25.74 0.01
N ILE A 365 28.29 -26.95 -0.50
CA ILE A 365 28.41 -27.26 -1.93
C ILE A 365 27.57 -26.37 -2.86
N PHE A 366 26.52 -25.73 -2.36
CA PHE A 366 25.68 -24.79 -3.10
C PHE A 366 26.17 -23.35 -3.05
N GLU A 367 27.19 -23.06 -2.22
CA GLU A 367 27.84 -21.74 -2.19
C GLU A 367 28.65 -21.50 -3.47
N ARG A 368 28.64 -20.28 -3.95
CA ARG A 368 29.40 -19.92 -5.15
C ARG A 368 30.90 -20.04 -4.90
N PHE A 369 31.60 -20.60 -5.91
CA PHE A 369 33.06 -20.80 -5.88
C PHE A 369 33.53 -21.76 -4.78
N TYR A 370 32.59 -22.42 -4.07
CA TYR A 370 32.97 -23.42 -3.08
C TYR A 370 33.57 -24.64 -3.73
N ARG A 371 34.66 -25.11 -3.19
CA ARG A 371 35.35 -26.37 -3.58
C ARG A 371 36.00 -26.94 -2.34
N SER A 372 35.84 -28.25 -2.12
CA SER A 372 36.55 -28.95 -1.04
C SER A 372 38.08 -28.85 -1.20
N ASP A 373 38.80 -28.87 -0.11
CA ASP A 373 40.28 -28.76 -0.15
C ASP A 373 40.91 -29.85 -0.99
N LYS A 374 40.35 -31.04 -1.03
CA LYS A 374 40.79 -32.14 -1.90
C LYS A 374 40.58 -31.84 -3.40
N ALA A 375 39.53 -31.17 -3.73
CA ALA A 375 39.24 -30.75 -5.13
C ALA A 375 40.12 -29.56 -5.56
N ARG A 376 40.59 -28.73 -4.64
CA ARG A 376 41.56 -27.63 -4.92
C ARG A 376 42.95 -28.13 -5.29
N ASN A 377 43.42 -29.23 -4.68
CA ASN A 377 44.78 -29.75 -4.84
C ASN A 377 44.95 -30.61 -6.11
N ARG A 378 43.87 -30.85 -6.88
CA ARG A 378 43.97 -31.60 -8.16
C ARG A 378 44.30 -30.65 -9.29
N THR A 379 45.47 -30.90 -9.90
CA THR A 379 45.93 -30.26 -11.14
C THR A 379 45.32 -30.87 -12.41
N THR A 380 44.16 -31.58 -12.30
CA THR A 380 43.54 -32.17 -13.45
C THR A 380 42.75 -31.17 -14.29
N THR A 381 42.86 -31.28 -15.61
CA THR A 381 42.24 -30.46 -16.66
C THR A 381 40.71 -30.30 -16.55
N GLN A 382 40.06 -31.05 -15.67
CA GLN A 382 38.58 -31.11 -15.50
C GLN A 382 38.08 -30.43 -14.22
N SER A 383 38.91 -29.62 -13.57
CA SER A 383 38.52 -28.99 -12.30
C SER A 383 37.52 -27.86 -12.54
N GLY A 384 36.25 -28.05 -12.18
CA GLY A 384 35.18 -27.03 -12.26
C GLY A 384 35.43 -25.81 -11.38
N VAL A 385 34.82 -24.72 -11.72
CA VAL A 385 35.00 -23.38 -11.05
C VAL A 385 34.24 -23.27 -9.73
N GLY A 386 33.30 -24.21 -9.45
CA GLY A 386 32.47 -24.16 -8.25
C GLY A 386 31.23 -23.24 -8.39
N ILE A 387 30.82 -22.94 -9.63
CA ILE A 387 29.62 -22.14 -9.90
C ILE A 387 28.41 -22.99 -10.23
N GLY A 388 28.61 -24.17 -10.83
CA GLY A 388 27.51 -25.01 -11.34
C GLY A 388 26.43 -25.34 -10.32
N LEU A 389 26.79 -25.87 -9.13
CA LEU A 389 25.82 -26.19 -8.09
C LEU A 389 25.08 -24.96 -7.54
N SER A 390 25.73 -23.79 -7.52
CA SER A 390 25.05 -22.55 -7.14
C SER A 390 24.04 -22.06 -8.18
N ILE A 391 24.28 -22.32 -9.48
CA ILE A 391 23.30 -22.05 -10.55
C ILE A 391 22.10 -23.00 -10.39
N LEU A 392 22.37 -24.28 -10.18
CA LEU A 392 21.35 -25.29 -9.92
C LEU A 392 20.45 -24.87 -8.75
N TYR A 393 21.04 -24.47 -7.63
CA TYR A 393 20.30 -24.04 -6.44
C TYR A 393 19.42 -22.81 -6.73
N GLN A 394 19.89 -21.83 -7.51
CA GLN A 394 19.08 -20.68 -7.95
C GLN A 394 17.87 -21.11 -8.79
N ILE A 395 18.02 -22.11 -9.67
CA ILE A 395 16.91 -22.66 -10.46
C ILE A 395 15.90 -23.36 -9.53
N VAL A 396 16.39 -24.19 -8.62
CA VAL A 396 15.59 -24.93 -7.65
C VAL A 396 14.72 -23.97 -6.82
N GLU A 397 15.31 -22.92 -6.28
CA GLU A 397 14.58 -21.89 -5.51
C GLU A 397 13.55 -21.16 -6.37
N ALA A 398 13.90 -20.77 -7.60
CA ALA A 398 13.02 -20.00 -8.49
C ALA A 398 11.74 -20.74 -8.86
N TYR A 399 11.84 -22.07 -9.06
CA TYR A 399 10.70 -22.94 -9.40
C TYR A 399 10.06 -23.61 -8.18
N ARG A 400 10.45 -23.21 -6.95
CA ARG A 400 9.96 -23.81 -5.70
C ARG A 400 10.17 -25.33 -5.65
N CYS A 401 11.21 -25.80 -6.31
CA CYS A 401 11.67 -27.17 -6.22
C CYS A 401 12.44 -27.37 -4.90
N HIS A 402 12.71 -28.62 -4.55
CA HIS A 402 13.56 -28.98 -3.43
C HIS A 402 14.66 -29.92 -3.88
N ILE A 403 15.85 -29.85 -3.26
CA ILE A 403 16.96 -30.74 -3.56
C ILE A 403 17.59 -31.24 -2.26
N ASP A 404 17.75 -32.57 -2.19
CA ASP A 404 18.46 -33.25 -1.12
C ASP A 404 19.75 -33.89 -1.64
N VAL A 405 20.74 -33.98 -0.79
CA VAL A 405 22.04 -34.57 -1.10
C VAL A 405 22.38 -35.64 -0.08
N SER A 406 22.62 -36.85 -0.58
CA SER A 406 23.09 -37.98 0.21
C SER A 406 24.45 -38.42 -0.34
N SER A 407 25.49 -38.34 0.48
CA SER A 407 26.84 -38.70 0.06
C SER A 407 27.64 -39.34 1.18
N GLU A 408 28.50 -40.27 0.79
CA GLU A 408 29.46 -40.94 1.67
C GLU A 408 30.82 -41.01 0.98
N LEU A 409 31.87 -40.62 1.70
CA LEU A 409 33.24 -40.62 1.17
C LEU A 409 33.68 -42.02 0.72
N GLY A 410 34.13 -42.14 -0.53
CA GLY A 410 34.56 -43.39 -1.19
C GLY A 410 33.46 -44.30 -1.69
N VAL A 411 32.17 -43.90 -1.50
CA VAL A 411 30.99 -44.67 -1.97
C VAL A 411 30.35 -43.96 -3.16
N GLY A 412 30.15 -42.63 -3.09
CA GLY A 412 29.54 -41.84 -4.14
C GLY A 412 28.57 -40.78 -3.61
N THR A 413 27.89 -40.12 -4.54
CA THR A 413 26.91 -39.04 -4.22
C THR A 413 25.59 -39.32 -4.96
N ARG A 414 24.47 -38.96 -4.29
CA ARG A 414 23.14 -38.97 -4.86
C ARG A 414 22.49 -37.62 -4.59
N PHE A 415 22.02 -36.99 -5.67
CA PHE A 415 21.18 -35.82 -5.65
C PHE A 415 19.74 -36.21 -5.91
N ASP A 416 18.83 -35.84 -5.02
CA ASP A 416 17.39 -36.07 -5.08
C ASP A 416 16.69 -34.73 -5.32
N LEU A 417 16.21 -34.53 -6.56
CA LEU A 417 15.53 -33.29 -6.98
C LEU A 417 14.02 -33.53 -7.04
N TYR A 418 13.26 -32.74 -6.31
CA TYR A 418 11.79 -32.76 -6.21
C TYR A 418 11.22 -31.60 -6.98
N ILE A 419 10.39 -31.85 -7.99
CA ILE A 419 9.82 -30.84 -8.88
C ILE A 419 8.29 -30.94 -8.81
N PRO A 420 7.56 -29.88 -8.44
CA PRO A 420 6.10 -29.91 -8.38
C PRO A 420 5.52 -30.20 -9.76
N PHE A 421 4.41 -30.92 -9.81
CA PHE A 421 3.64 -31.07 -11.04
C PHE A 421 3.06 -29.73 -11.47
N ALA A 422 2.88 -29.55 -12.77
CA ALA A 422 2.10 -28.45 -13.28
C ALA A 422 0.68 -28.54 -12.70
N GLU A 423 0.17 -27.43 -12.16
CA GLU A 423 -1.23 -27.34 -11.75
C GLU A 423 -2.09 -27.68 -12.98
N SER A 424 -2.89 -28.76 -12.90
CA SER A 424 -3.91 -29.02 -13.91
C SER A 424 -4.84 -27.82 -13.93
N GLU A 425 -4.95 -27.11 -15.06
CA GLU A 425 -5.99 -26.10 -15.26
C GLU A 425 -7.32 -26.75 -14.89
N THR A 426 -7.80 -26.45 -13.70
CA THR A 426 -9.18 -26.78 -13.32
C THR A 426 -10.05 -25.94 -14.25
N THR A 427 -10.55 -26.60 -15.29
CA THR A 427 -11.55 -26.07 -16.22
C THR A 427 -12.64 -25.45 -15.34
N THR A 428 -12.66 -24.13 -15.25
CA THR A 428 -13.77 -23.40 -14.64
C THR A 428 -15.01 -23.82 -15.41
N PRO A 429 -16.04 -24.43 -14.79
CA PRO A 429 -17.24 -24.79 -15.53
C PRO A 429 -17.82 -23.46 -16.08
N GLN A 430 -17.90 -23.37 -17.40
CA GLN A 430 -18.70 -22.33 -18.06
C GLN A 430 -20.10 -22.46 -17.51
N ILE A 431 -20.50 -21.48 -16.71
CA ILE A 431 -21.90 -21.28 -16.34
C ILE A 431 -22.57 -20.74 -17.61
N GLU A 432 -23.13 -21.64 -18.40
CA GLU A 432 -24.17 -21.27 -19.37
C GLU A 432 -25.38 -20.75 -18.59
N GLY A 433 -25.71 -19.47 -18.81
CA GLY A 433 -26.86 -18.79 -18.26
C GLY A 433 -27.23 -17.60 -19.17
#